data_35e5edb3c9e2683c8fd38d5a6b222c6b
#
_entry.id   35e5edb3c9e2683c8fd38d5a6b222c6b
#
_cell.length_a   1.000
_cell.length_b   1.000
_cell.length_c   1.000
_cell.angle_alpha   90.00
_cell.angle_beta   90.00
_cell.angle_gamma   90.00
#
_symmetry.space_group_name_H-M   'P 1'
#
loop_
_entity.id
_entity.type
_entity.pdbx_description
1 polymer ?
#
loop_
_entity_poly.entity_id
_entity_poly.type
_entity_poly.pdbx_seq_one_letter_code
_entity_poly.pdbx_strand_id
1 'polypeptide(L)'
;MKKSISIIALLFTGLVAYGQSNHYLTKEEAPLDTTFIGAPPAFGSLLFEQDFHMYQYGKTLRNTERGKQAIKDADTSTGNILEQFSEAFGMTLSEEKTPEIYKLIARMKEDAGSYATRCTKNTYKRMRPYALYNEPTSVPEAEEGLRNNGSYVSGHSATGIAVAMVLATINPERQNQLYKRGLDFGDSRWIVGFHHYSDVKAGQMVGALVLPALLNNEEFRTQLFKARAEFDRLK
;
A
#
# COMPACT_ATOMS: atom_id res chain seq x y z
N MET A 1 44.22 4.74 60.66
CA MET A 1 44.22 4.23 59.29
C MET A 1 42.76 4.07 58.80
N LYS A 2 42.25 5.03 58.00
CA LYS A 2 40.89 4.98 57.40
C LYS A 2 41.03 4.42 56.06
N LYS A 3 40.39 3.26 55.73
CA LYS A 3 40.34 2.64 54.45
C LYS A 3 39.14 3.25 53.68
N SER A 4 39.42 3.99 52.63
CA SER A 4 38.39 4.47 51.66
C SER A 4 38.03 3.33 50.71
N ILE A 5 36.75 2.98 50.66
CA ILE A 5 36.19 2.02 49.70
C ILE A 5 35.61 2.85 48.57
N SER A 6 36.25 2.79 47.40
CA SER A 6 35.71 3.38 46.18
C SER A 6 34.71 2.41 45.53
N ILE A 7 33.44 2.81 45.50
CA ILE A 7 32.38 2.08 44.77
C ILE A 7 32.41 2.57 43.33
N ILE A 8 32.85 1.71 42.42
CA ILE A 8 32.72 1.93 40.97
C ILE A 8 31.31 1.50 40.57
N ALA A 9 30.45 2.48 40.29
CA ALA A 9 29.14 2.22 39.68
C ALA A 9 29.32 1.94 38.18
N LEU A 10 29.17 0.68 37.75
CA LEU A 10 29.05 0.32 36.36
C LEU A 10 27.65 0.71 35.85
N LEU A 11 27.58 1.77 35.08
CA LEU A 11 26.38 2.10 34.28
C LEU A 11 26.30 1.13 33.13
N PHE A 12 25.45 0.10 33.25
CA PHE A 12 25.00 -0.72 32.11
C PHE A 12 24.00 0.10 31.30
N THR A 13 24.48 0.76 30.26
CA THR A 13 23.59 1.25 29.18
C THR A 13 23.15 0.05 28.35
N GLY A 14 22.01 -0.53 28.73
CA GLY A 14 21.35 -1.53 27.90
C GLY A 14 20.94 -0.91 26.56
N LEU A 15 21.68 -1.21 25.50
CA LEU A 15 21.18 -1.02 24.14
C LEU A 15 19.99 -1.96 23.96
N VAL A 16 18.77 -1.44 24.13
CA VAL A 16 17.56 -2.12 23.66
C VAL A 16 17.64 -2.08 22.16
N ALA A 17 18.04 -3.19 21.54
CA ALA A 17 17.87 -3.39 20.12
C ALA A 17 16.35 -3.47 19.86
N TYR A 18 15.72 -2.35 19.56
CA TYR A 18 14.38 -2.35 18.99
C TYR A 18 14.48 -3.06 17.63
N GLY A 19 13.93 -4.26 17.54
CA GLY A 19 13.70 -4.91 16.25
C GLY A 19 12.98 -3.91 15.35
N GLN A 20 13.54 -3.64 14.17
CA GLN A 20 12.98 -2.66 13.25
C GLN A 20 11.54 -3.06 12.91
N SER A 21 10.56 -2.22 13.23
CA SER A 21 9.15 -2.45 12.91
C SER A 21 8.98 -2.57 11.39
N ASN A 22 8.05 -3.43 10.95
CA ASN A 22 7.65 -3.52 9.54
C ASN A 22 6.80 -2.30 9.10
N HIS A 23 6.60 -1.32 9.98
CA HIS A 23 5.81 -0.11 9.78
C HIS A 23 6.61 1.12 10.19
N TYR A 24 6.29 2.28 9.60
CA TYR A 24 6.73 3.59 10.09
C TYR A 24 5.73 4.18 11.08
N LEU A 25 4.45 3.92 10.87
CA LEU A 25 3.37 4.43 11.71
C LEU A 25 2.93 3.37 12.73
N THR A 26 2.41 3.83 13.85
CA THR A 26 1.54 3.02 14.70
C THR A 26 0.13 2.98 14.13
N LYS A 27 -0.72 2.11 14.66
CA LYS A 27 -2.14 2.05 14.25
C LYS A 27 -2.88 3.36 14.56
N GLU A 28 -2.48 4.05 15.61
CA GLU A 28 -3.05 5.30 16.10
C GLU A 28 -2.61 6.50 15.25
N GLU A 29 -1.39 6.47 14.71
CA GLU A 29 -0.85 7.51 13.82
C GLU A 29 -1.35 7.38 12.38
N ALA A 30 -1.76 6.17 11.97
CA ALA A 30 -2.33 5.97 10.65
C ALA A 30 -3.67 6.70 10.51
N PRO A 31 -3.97 7.32 9.35
CA PRO A 31 -5.25 8.00 9.14
C PRO A 31 -6.44 7.09 9.45
N LEU A 32 -7.43 7.63 10.18
CA LEU A 32 -8.68 6.93 10.47
C LEU A 32 -9.63 7.08 9.27
N ASP A 33 -9.60 6.11 8.39
CA ASP A 33 -10.36 6.12 7.13
C ASP A 33 -11.87 6.32 7.32
N THR A 34 -12.47 5.84 8.42
CA THR A 34 -13.90 6.03 8.75
C THR A 34 -14.28 7.48 9.03
N THR A 35 -13.34 8.39 9.24
CA THR A 35 -13.64 9.81 9.52
C THR A 35 -13.87 10.64 8.26
N PHE A 36 -13.31 10.21 7.12
CA PHE A 36 -13.38 10.96 5.86
C PHE A 36 -13.87 10.12 4.67
N ILE A 37 -13.93 8.79 4.82
CA ILE A 37 -14.54 7.89 3.85
C ILE A 37 -15.93 7.52 4.33
N GLY A 38 -16.95 7.79 3.52
CA GLY A 38 -18.34 7.39 3.79
C GLY A 38 -18.52 5.87 3.73
N ALA A 39 -19.73 5.40 4.02
CA ALA A 39 -20.11 3.99 3.87
C ALA A 39 -19.98 3.52 2.41
N PRO A 40 -19.74 2.22 2.17
CA PRO A 40 -19.79 1.66 0.83
C PRO A 40 -21.19 1.83 0.23
N PRO A 41 -21.34 1.84 -1.12
CA PRO A 41 -22.61 1.91 -1.78
C PRO A 41 -23.62 0.90 -1.22
N ALA A 42 -24.82 1.38 -0.86
CA ALA A 42 -25.90 0.52 -0.42
C ALA A 42 -26.39 -0.37 -1.56
N PHE A 43 -26.78 -1.60 -1.24
CA PHE A 43 -27.37 -2.52 -2.21
C PHE A 43 -28.58 -1.89 -2.92
N GLY A 44 -28.63 -1.99 -4.25
CA GLY A 44 -29.68 -1.40 -5.09
C GLY A 44 -29.58 0.12 -5.31
N SER A 45 -28.52 0.79 -4.82
CA SER A 45 -28.26 2.19 -5.17
C SER A 45 -27.58 2.33 -6.54
N LEU A 46 -27.67 3.51 -7.16
CA LEU A 46 -26.99 3.79 -8.44
C LEU A 46 -25.49 3.57 -8.38
N LEU A 47 -24.86 3.84 -7.24
CA LEU A 47 -23.42 3.59 -7.05
C LEU A 47 -23.12 2.08 -6.95
N PHE A 48 -24.04 1.29 -6.39
CA PHE A 48 -23.89 -0.17 -6.38
C PHE A 48 -24.09 -0.75 -7.79
N GLU A 49 -25.01 -0.21 -8.57
CA GLU A 49 -25.19 -0.57 -9.99
C GLU A 49 -23.92 -0.23 -10.81
N GLN A 50 -23.30 0.93 -10.53
CA GLN A 50 -22.00 1.25 -11.13
C GLN A 50 -20.94 0.21 -10.78
N ASP A 51 -20.85 -0.24 -9.52
CA ASP A 51 -19.94 -1.29 -9.11
C ASP A 51 -20.17 -2.59 -9.91
N PHE A 52 -21.44 -2.97 -10.11
CA PHE A 52 -21.79 -4.13 -10.92
C PHE A 52 -21.38 -3.98 -12.39
N HIS A 53 -21.69 -2.85 -13.01
CA HIS A 53 -21.30 -2.58 -14.41
C HIS A 53 -19.77 -2.59 -14.57
N MET A 54 -19.03 -2.00 -13.64
CA MET A 54 -17.58 -2.02 -13.65
C MET A 54 -17.01 -3.43 -13.43
N TYR A 55 -17.66 -4.26 -12.60
CA TYR A 55 -17.30 -5.67 -12.48
C TYR A 55 -17.47 -6.44 -13.80
N GLN A 56 -18.61 -6.25 -14.48
CA GLN A 56 -18.85 -6.86 -15.79
C GLN A 56 -17.84 -6.36 -16.85
N TYR A 57 -17.56 -5.07 -16.88
CA TYR A 57 -16.54 -4.51 -17.75
C TYR A 57 -15.14 -5.08 -17.44
N GLY A 58 -14.78 -5.21 -16.17
CA GLY A 58 -13.52 -5.84 -15.76
C GLY A 58 -13.35 -7.26 -16.32
N LYS A 59 -14.41 -8.05 -16.32
CA LYS A 59 -14.40 -9.39 -16.92
C LYS A 59 -14.00 -9.38 -18.40
N THR A 60 -14.43 -8.37 -19.17
CA THR A 60 -14.05 -8.27 -20.59
C THR A 60 -12.56 -7.97 -20.79
N LEU A 61 -11.91 -7.39 -19.78
CA LEU A 61 -10.50 -7.04 -19.84
C LEU A 61 -9.57 -8.18 -19.43
N ARG A 62 -10.06 -9.21 -18.73
CA ARG A 62 -9.22 -10.25 -18.09
C ARG A 62 -8.31 -10.98 -19.09
N ASN A 63 -8.76 -11.20 -20.31
CA ASN A 63 -8.01 -11.89 -21.36
C ASN A 63 -7.18 -10.95 -22.26
N THR A 64 -7.08 -9.67 -21.93
CA THR A 64 -6.29 -8.66 -22.67
C THR A 64 -4.93 -8.44 -21.99
N GLU A 65 -4.04 -7.67 -22.64
CA GLU A 65 -2.76 -7.25 -22.01
C GLU A 65 -3.00 -6.49 -20.69
N ARG A 66 -4.08 -5.70 -20.60
CA ARG A 66 -4.45 -5.02 -19.36
C ARG A 66 -4.83 -6.02 -18.25
N GLY A 67 -5.50 -7.11 -18.61
CA GLY A 67 -5.83 -8.19 -17.68
C GLY A 67 -4.59 -8.95 -17.20
N LYS A 68 -3.65 -9.25 -18.10
CA LYS A 68 -2.36 -9.85 -17.75
C LYS A 68 -1.56 -8.96 -16.78
N GLN A 69 -1.55 -7.65 -17.03
CA GLN A 69 -0.95 -6.68 -16.11
C GLN A 69 -1.66 -6.68 -14.77
N ALA A 70 -2.99 -6.78 -14.74
CA ALA A 70 -3.76 -6.82 -13.50
C ALA A 70 -3.46 -8.06 -12.64
N ILE A 71 -3.14 -9.19 -13.26
CA ILE A 71 -2.69 -10.40 -12.55
C ILE A 71 -1.30 -10.16 -11.93
N LYS A 72 -0.35 -9.56 -12.66
CA LYS A 72 0.97 -9.20 -12.11
C LYS A 72 0.84 -8.25 -10.92
N ASP A 73 -0.06 -7.27 -11.02
CA ASP A 73 -0.33 -6.31 -9.95
C ASP A 73 -0.97 -6.96 -8.70
N ALA A 74 -1.46 -8.19 -8.78
CA ALA A 74 -2.07 -8.87 -7.64
C ALA A 74 -1.06 -9.24 -6.54
N ASP A 75 0.21 -9.44 -6.87
CA ASP A 75 1.28 -9.68 -5.90
C ASP A 75 1.74 -8.35 -5.28
N THR A 76 1.64 -8.24 -3.95
CA THR A 76 2.08 -7.10 -3.14
C THR A 76 3.43 -7.29 -2.48
N SER A 77 4.21 -8.29 -2.87
CA SER A 77 5.59 -8.37 -2.46
C SER A 77 6.34 -7.08 -2.87
N THR A 78 7.28 -6.64 -2.04
CA THR A 78 8.02 -5.39 -2.31
C THR A 78 8.77 -5.46 -3.64
N GLY A 79 9.35 -6.62 -3.95
CA GLY A 79 10.05 -6.85 -5.22
C GLY A 79 9.12 -6.64 -6.41
N ASN A 80 7.93 -7.27 -6.40
CA ASN A 80 6.97 -7.11 -7.49
C ASN A 80 6.46 -5.67 -7.61
N ILE A 81 6.09 -5.02 -6.50
CA ILE A 81 5.67 -3.61 -6.55
C ILE A 81 6.73 -2.75 -7.24
N LEU A 82 8.00 -2.86 -6.83
CA LEU A 82 9.09 -2.09 -7.42
C LEU A 82 9.31 -2.42 -8.90
N GLU A 83 9.24 -3.70 -9.28
CA GLU A 83 9.30 -4.11 -10.68
C GLU A 83 8.19 -3.42 -11.50
N GLN A 84 6.94 -3.49 -11.02
CA GLN A 84 5.78 -2.91 -11.70
C GLN A 84 5.82 -1.37 -11.78
N PHE A 85 6.57 -0.70 -10.92
CA PHE A 85 6.76 0.76 -10.94
C PHE A 85 8.03 1.21 -11.66
N SER A 86 8.94 0.31 -12.02
CA SER A 86 10.26 0.64 -12.61
C SER A 86 10.16 1.46 -13.89
N GLU A 87 9.29 1.10 -14.82
CA GLU A 87 9.09 1.84 -16.07
C GLU A 87 8.57 3.26 -15.80
N ALA A 88 7.58 3.40 -14.93
CA ALA A 88 7.03 4.71 -14.56
C ALA A 88 8.06 5.58 -13.85
N PHE A 89 8.92 4.99 -13.03
CA PHE A 89 10.00 5.69 -12.32
C PHE A 89 11.15 6.10 -13.25
N GLY A 90 11.36 5.37 -14.36
CA GLY A 90 12.38 5.64 -15.36
C GLY A 90 13.72 4.95 -15.12
N MET A 91 13.79 4.02 -14.16
CA MET A 91 14.92 3.11 -13.95
C MET A 91 14.46 1.81 -13.27
N THR A 92 15.29 0.78 -13.34
CA THR A 92 15.02 -0.49 -12.64
C THR A 92 15.09 -0.31 -11.13
N LEU A 93 14.00 -0.59 -10.45
CA LEU A 93 13.89 -0.62 -9.00
C LEU A 93 13.95 -2.06 -8.50
N SER A 94 14.88 -2.37 -7.60
CA SER A 94 15.00 -3.69 -6.99
C SER A 94 15.80 -3.61 -5.68
N GLU A 95 15.74 -4.68 -4.88
CA GLU A 95 16.53 -4.76 -3.65
C GLU A 95 18.05 -4.63 -3.92
N GLU A 96 18.51 -5.22 -5.02
CA GLU A 96 19.94 -5.20 -5.41
C GLU A 96 20.38 -3.81 -5.92
N LYS A 97 19.59 -3.19 -6.82
CA LYS A 97 19.99 -1.95 -7.51
C LYS A 97 19.66 -0.68 -6.73
N THR A 98 18.57 -0.71 -5.95
CA THR A 98 18.04 0.45 -5.22
C THR A 98 17.65 0.06 -3.79
N PRO A 99 18.61 -0.43 -2.97
CA PRO A 99 18.33 -0.97 -1.64
C PRO A 99 17.68 0.04 -0.67
N GLU A 100 17.98 1.34 -0.78
CA GLU A 100 17.37 2.34 0.11
C GLU A 100 15.93 2.66 -0.30
N ILE A 101 15.61 2.66 -1.59
CA ILE A 101 14.23 2.74 -2.10
C ILE A 101 13.47 1.47 -1.70
N TYR A 102 14.09 0.28 -1.85
CA TYR A 102 13.46 -0.98 -1.46
C TYR A 102 13.05 -0.98 0.03
N LYS A 103 13.98 -0.61 0.93
CA LYS A 103 13.71 -0.51 2.38
C LYS A 103 12.58 0.47 2.70
N LEU A 104 12.55 1.61 2.01
CA LEU A 104 11.52 2.63 2.17
C LEU A 104 10.14 2.05 1.85
N ILE A 105 10.01 1.44 0.66
CA ILE A 105 8.74 0.90 0.17
C ILE A 105 8.30 -0.34 0.95
N ALA A 106 9.23 -1.21 1.36
CA ALA A 106 8.93 -2.42 2.11
C ALA A 106 8.16 -2.15 3.41
N ARG A 107 8.46 -1.05 4.10
CA ARG A 107 7.77 -0.65 5.34
C ARG A 107 6.50 0.15 5.07
N MET A 108 6.59 1.22 4.24
CA MET A 108 5.47 2.14 4.06
C MET A 108 4.26 1.52 3.36
N LYS A 109 4.43 0.45 2.57
CA LYS A 109 3.32 -0.22 1.91
C LYS A 109 2.33 -0.85 2.89
N GLU A 110 2.82 -1.33 4.04
CA GLU A 110 1.98 -1.90 5.09
C GLU A 110 1.21 -0.81 5.86
N ASP A 111 1.81 0.37 6.05
CA ASP A 111 1.12 1.53 6.63
C ASP A 111 -0.08 1.94 5.77
N ALA A 112 0.09 1.97 4.45
CA ALA A 112 -0.96 2.33 3.51
C ALA A 112 -2.00 1.20 3.32
N GLY A 113 -1.55 -0.03 3.09
CA GLY A 113 -2.41 -1.15 2.71
C GLY A 113 -3.18 -1.76 3.88
N SER A 114 -2.55 -1.82 5.06
CA SER A 114 -3.08 -2.48 6.24
C SER A 114 -3.59 -1.50 7.29
N TYR A 115 -2.73 -0.61 7.78
CA TYR A 115 -3.09 0.25 8.91
C TYR A 115 -4.11 1.32 8.55
N ALA A 116 -3.92 2.02 7.43
CA ALA A 116 -4.82 3.08 7.00
C ALA A 116 -6.20 2.59 6.52
N THR A 117 -6.35 1.30 6.17
CA THR A 117 -7.61 0.75 5.64
C THR A 117 -8.35 -0.15 6.64
N ARG A 118 -7.83 -0.34 7.85
CA ARG A 118 -8.36 -1.33 8.80
C ARG A 118 -9.73 -1.00 9.35
N CYS A 119 -10.01 0.29 9.59
CA CYS A 119 -11.24 0.68 10.27
C CYS A 119 -12.46 0.46 9.39
N THR A 120 -12.45 0.88 8.12
CA THR A 120 -13.53 0.62 7.17
C THR A 120 -13.73 -0.86 6.92
N LYS A 121 -12.65 -1.64 6.77
CA LYS A 121 -12.73 -3.11 6.61
C LYS A 121 -13.44 -3.78 7.77
N ASN A 122 -13.08 -3.41 8.99
CA ASN A 122 -13.64 -3.99 10.21
C ASN A 122 -15.08 -3.52 10.46
N THR A 123 -15.39 -2.26 10.12
CA THR A 123 -16.72 -1.67 10.33
C THR A 123 -17.74 -2.23 9.35
N TYR A 124 -17.43 -2.21 8.05
CA TYR A 124 -18.41 -2.54 7.02
C TYR A 124 -18.43 -4.00 6.61
N LYS A 125 -17.30 -4.72 6.76
CA LYS A 125 -17.17 -6.15 6.39
C LYS A 125 -17.80 -6.47 5.03
N ARG A 126 -17.67 -5.53 4.07
CA ARG A 126 -18.30 -5.64 2.76
C ARG A 126 -17.87 -6.93 2.06
N MET A 127 -18.82 -7.66 1.52
CA MET A 127 -18.56 -8.88 0.75
C MET A 127 -17.80 -8.53 -0.54
N ARG A 128 -16.80 -9.34 -0.91
CA ARG A 128 -16.04 -9.17 -2.14
C ARG A 128 -16.85 -9.61 -3.36
N PRO A 129 -16.60 -9.02 -4.57
CA PRO A 129 -17.37 -9.33 -5.78
C PRO A 129 -17.41 -10.82 -6.11
N TYR A 130 -16.27 -11.53 -6.06
CA TYR A 130 -16.23 -12.97 -6.37
C TYR A 130 -17.09 -13.81 -5.43
N ALA A 131 -17.21 -13.42 -4.16
CA ALA A 131 -18.08 -14.09 -3.20
C ALA A 131 -19.54 -13.67 -3.39
N LEU A 132 -19.81 -12.38 -3.68
CA LEU A 132 -21.16 -11.86 -3.89
C LEU A 132 -21.81 -12.44 -5.15
N TYR A 133 -21.06 -12.54 -6.24
CA TYR A 133 -21.57 -13.03 -7.53
C TYR A 133 -21.31 -14.53 -7.74
N ASN A 134 -20.62 -15.18 -6.80
CA ASN A 134 -20.21 -16.58 -6.89
C ASN A 134 -19.47 -16.88 -8.22
N GLU A 135 -18.55 -16.04 -8.58
CA GLU A 135 -17.74 -16.13 -9.81
C GLU A 135 -16.25 -16.03 -9.46
N PRO A 136 -15.37 -16.84 -10.08
CA PRO A 136 -13.94 -16.80 -9.75
C PRO A 136 -13.28 -15.50 -10.20
N THR A 137 -12.20 -15.14 -9.48
CA THR A 137 -11.28 -14.07 -9.89
C THR A 137 -10.32 -14.57 -10.97
N SER A 138 -9.45 -13.66 -11.46
CA SER A 138 -8.32 -14.06 -12.32
C SER A 138 -7.14 -14.67 -11.54
N VAL A 139 -7.21 -14.72 -10.19
CA VAL A 139 -6.18 -15.25 -9.29
C VAL A 139 -6.87 -16.07 -8.19
N PRO A 140 -7.48 -17.22 -8.53
CA PRO A 140 -8.35 -17.98 -7.63
C PRO A 140 -7.62 -18.51 -6.39
N GLU A 141 -6.34 -18.76 -6.46
CA GLU A 141 -5.51 -19.22 -5.33
C GLU A 141 -5.45 -18.22 -4.17
N ALA A 142 -5.70 -16.93 -4.41
CA ALA A 142 -5.70 -15.89 -3.38
C ALA A 142 -7.09 -15.67 -2.74
N GLU A 143 -8.15 -16.29 -3.25
CA GLU A 143 -9.53 -16.03 -2.82
C GLU A 143 -9.79 -16.44 -1.36
N GLU A 144 -9.34 -17.64 -0.98
CA GLU A 144 -9.62 -18.18 0.36
C GLU A 144 -9.00 -17.30 1.45
N GLY A 145 -7.76 -16.83 1.25
CA GLY A 145 -7.07 -15.94 2.19
C GLY A 145 -7.75 -14.57 2.35
N LEU A 146 -8.54 -14.15 1.36
CA LEU A 146 -9.20 -12.85 1.35
C LEU A 146 -10.71 -12.92 1.67
N ARG A 147 -11.29 -14.11 1.72
CA ARG A 147 -12.75 -14.31 1.85
C ARG A 147 -13.35 -13.62 3.08
N ASN A 148 -12.66 -13.71 4.20
CA ASN A 148 -13.10 -13.14 5.49
C ASN A 148 -12.54 -11.74 5.77
N ASN A 149 -11.78 -11.16 4.83
CA ASN A 149 -11.25 -9.81 4.93
C ASN A 149 -12.13 -8.85 4.14
N GLY A 150 -12.78 -7.90 4.81
CA GLY A 150 -13.72 -6.95 4.20
C GLY A 150 -13.16 -6.29 2.91
N SER A 151 -14.05 -6.14 1.91
CA SER A 151 -13.68 -5.55 0.62
C SER A 151 -13.41 -4.06 0.69
N TYR A 152 -14.19 -3.31 1.48
CA TYR A 152 -14.15 -1.85 1.53
C TYR A 152 -13.27 -1.36 2.69
N VAL A 153 -12.29 -0.52 2.43
CA VAL A 153 -11.74 -0.03 1.15
C VAL A 153 -10.63 -0.94 0.66
N SER A 154 -10.19 -0.78 -0.60
CA SER A 154 -9.10 -1.59 -1.15
C SER A 154 -7.73 -1.18 -0.60
N GLY A 155 -7.09 -2.07 0.19
CA GLY A 155 -5.72 -1.86 0.69
C GLY A 155 -4.68 -1.83 -0.44
N HIS A 156 -4.84 -2.68 -1.44
CA HIS A 156 -4.00 -2.68 -2.64
C HIS A 156 -3.99 -1.33 -3.36
N SER A 157 -5.17 -0.73 -3.51
CA SER A 157 -5.31 0.57 -4.17
C SER A 157 -4.73 1.69 -3.33
N ALA A 158 -4.84 1.60 -2.00
CA ALA A 158 -4.17 2.52 -1.08
C ALA A 158 -2.65 2.40 -1.18
N THR A 159 -2.11 1.17 -1.21
CA THR A 159 -0.67 0.92 -1.42
C THR A 159 -0.20 1.50 -2.74
N GLY A 160 -0.90 1.24 -3.85
CA GLY A 160 -0.49 1.69 -5.19
C GLY A 160 -0.32 3.21 -5.29
N ILE A 161 -1.29 3.97 -4.77
CA ILE A 161 -1.21 5.44 -4.80
C ILE A 161 -0.18 5.98 -3.81
N ALA A 162 -0.07 5.41 -2.61
CA ALA A 162 0.94 5.83 -1.63
C ALA A 162 2.36 5.59 -2.15
N VAL A 163 2.63 4.44 -2.77
CA VAL A 163 3.92 4.14 -3.43
C VAL A 163 4.20 5.14 -4.56
N ALA A 164 3.20 5.41 -5.41
CA ALA A 164 3.34 6.40 -6.49
C ALA A 164 3.75 7.78 -5.96
N MET A 165 3.09 8.24 -4.90
CA MET A 165 3.37 9.54 -4.28
C MET A 165 4.77 9.59 -3.66
N VAL A 166 5.18 8.54 -2.95
CA VAL A 166 6.52 8.45 -2.36
C VAL A 166 7.59 8.43 -3.46
N LEU A 167 7.43 7.60 -4.50
CA LEU A 167 8.36 7.56 -5.62
C LEU A 167 8.40 8.89 -6.39
N ALA A 168 7.27 9.60 -6.51
CA ALA A 168 7.24 10.94 -7.11
C ALA A 168 7.97 12.00 -6.27
N THR A 169 8.07 11.82 -4.95
CA THR A 169 8.93 12.70 -4.12
C THR A 169 10.41 12.44 -4.35
N ILE A 170 10.79 11.22 -4.78
CA ILE A 170 12.18 10.87 -5.10
C ILE A 170 12.52 11.32 -6.52
N ASN A 171 11.67 11.04 -7.50
CA ASN A 171 11.84 11.44 -8.91
C ASN A 171 10.67 12.31 -9.40
N PRO A 172 10.66 13.61 -9.11
CA PRO A 172 9.55 14.52 -9.47
C PRO A 172 9.39 14.71 -10.98
N GLU A 173 10.43 14.46 -11.78
CA GLU A 173 10.35 14.55 -13.25
C GLU A 173 9.41 13.48 -13.84
N ARG A 174 9.18 12.40 -13.11
CA ARG A 174 8.31 11.28 -13.51
C ARG A 174 6.98 11.23 -12.75
N GLN A 175 6.60 12.27 -12.01
CA GLN A 175 5.43 12.27 -11.14
C GLN A 175 4.13 11.86 -11.87
N ASN A 176 3.89 12.35 -13.09
CA ASN A 176 2.66 12.05 -13.82
C ASN A 176 2.57 10.58 -14.23
N GLN A 177 3.70 9.98 -14.67
CA GLN A 177 3.78 8.56 -14.99
C GLN A 177 3.57 7.69 -13.74
N LEU A 178 4.16 8.11 -12.62
CA LEU A 178 4.03 7.42 -11.33
C LEU A 178 2.59 7.48 -10.81
N TYR A 179 1.94 8.66 -10.85
CA TYR A 179 0.53 8.77 -10.42
C TYR A 179 -0.39 7.92 -11.29
N LYS A 180 -0.20 7.98 -12.63
CA LYS A 180 -0.96 7.11 -13.52
C LYS A 180 -0.75 5.63 -13.16
N ARG A 181 0.50 5.20 -12.93
CA ARG A 181 0.81 3.81 -12.57
C ARG A 181 0.18 3.41 -11.24
N GLY A 182 0.19 4.29 -10.25
CA GLY A 182 -0.47 4.04 -8.95
C GLY A 182 -1.97 3.85 -9.07
N LEU A 183 -2.63 4.66 -9.92
CA LEU A 183 -4.05 4.49 -10.23
C LEU A 183 -4.31 3.16 -10.95
N ASP A 184 -3.52 2.84 -11.99
CA ASP A 184 -3.64 1.60 -12.76
C ASP A 184 -3.41 0.35 -11.88
N PHE A 185 -2.45 0.42 -10.93
CA PHE A 185 -2.19 -0.65 -9.96
C PHE A 185 -3.41 -0.91 -9.07
N GLY A 186 -4.04 0.16 -8.59
CA GLY A 186 -5.30 0.06 -7.86
C GLY A 186 -6.45 -0.50 -8.72
N ASP A 187 -6.61 0.01 -9.94
CA ASP A 187 -7.67 -0.39 -10.87
C ASP A 187 -7.56 -1.87 -11.29
N SER A 188 -6.38 -2.46 -11.21
CA SER A 188 -6.17 -3.90 -11.41
C SER A 188 -7.07 -4.75 -10.50
N ARG A 189 -7.51 -4.24 -9.34
CA ARG A 189 -8.28 -5.01 -8.36
C ARG A 189 -9.73 -5.26 -8.76
N TRP A 190 -10.39 -4.31 -9.43
CA TRP A 190 -11.74 -4.55 -9.96
C TRP A 190 -11.69 -5.37 -11.25
N ILE A 191 -10.60 -5.27 -12.03
CA ILE A 191 -10.40 -6.08 -13.26
C ILE A 191 -10.28 -7.56 -12.90
N VAL A 192 -9.38 -7.92 -11.98
CA VAL A 192 -9.22 -9.32 -11.53
C VAL A 192 -10.39 -9.84 -10.70
N GLY A 193 -11.26 -8.98 -10.14
CA GLY A 193 -12.48 -9.35 -9.45
C GLY A 193 -12.39 -9.43 -7.93
N PHE A 194 -11.32 -8.90 -7.31
CA PHE A 194 -11.17 -8.91 -5.84
C PHE A 194 -11.90 -7.80 -5.11
N HIS A 195 -12.14 -6.66 -5.78
CA HIS A 195 -12.74 -5.47 -5.20
C HIS A 195 -13.80 -4.87 -6.10
N HIS A 196 -14.80 -4.23 -5.52
CA HIS A 196 -15.70 -3.36 -6.24
C HIS A 196 -14.97 -2.10 -6.72
N TYR A 197 -15.47 -1.46 -7.75
CA TYR A 197 -14.89 -0.22 -8.26
C TYR A 197 -14.84 0.89 -7.19
N SER A 198 -15.93 1.04 -6.42
CA SER A 198 -15.98 2.00 -5.31
C SER A 198 -14.97 1.71 -4.20
N ASP A 199 -14.68 0.42 -3.90
CA ASP A 199 -13.63 0.05 -2.94
C ASP A 199 -12.26 0.56 -3.39
N VAL A 200 -11.99 0.46 -4.70
CA VAL A 200 -10.74 0.90 -5.31
C VAL A 200 -10.61 2.42 -5.22
N LYS A 201 -11.65 3.18 -5.61
CA LYS A 201 -11.62 4.65 -5.58
C LYS A 201 -11.47 5.18 -4.15
N ALA A 202 -12.19 4.60 -3.20
CA ALA A 202 -12.04 4.94 -1.79
C ALA A 202 -10.63 4.57 -1.27
N GLY A 203 -10.09 3.42 -1.65
CA GLY A 203 -8.71 3.01 -1.31
C GLY A 203 -7.66 3.97 -1.85
N GLN A 204 -7.81 4.45 -3.09
CA GLN A 204 -6.91 5.47 -3.68
C GLN A 204 -6.95 6.77 -2.87
N MET A 205 -8.11 7.22 -2.39
CA MET A 205 -8.24 8.40 -1.52
C MET A 205 -7.51 8.19 -0.19
N VAL A 206 -7.72 7.03 0.46
CA VAL A 206 -7.04 6.70 1.73
C VAL A 206 -5.52 6.69 1.54
N GLY A 207 -5.02 6.04 0.50
CA GLY A 207 -3.58 5.95 0.22
C GLY A 207 -2.92 7.30 0.01
N ALA A 208 -3.61 8.25 -0.64
CA ALA A 208 -3.11 9.60 -0.83
C ALA A 208 -2.93 10.37 0.50
N LEU A 209 -3.72 10.05 1.52
CA LEU A 209 -3.66 10.71 2.83
C LEU A 209 -2.61 10.10 3.77
N VAL A 210 -1.99 8.99 3.41
CA VAL A 210 -0.94 8.36 4.23
C VAL A 210 0.37 9.15 4.17
N LEU A 211 0.72 9.74 3.02
CA LEU A 211 1.99 10.45 2.85
C LEU A 211 2.21 11.60 3.86
N PRO A 212 1.23 12.47 4.15
CA PRO A 212 1.40 13.48 5.20
C PRO A 212 1.71 12.88 6.58
N ALA A 213 1.06 11.78 6.96
CA ALA A 213 1.34 11.09 8.23
C ALA A 213 2.77 10.51 8.23
N LEU A 214 3.20 9.86 7.16
CA LEU A 214 4.56 9.36 7.01
C LEU A 214 5.60 10.49 7.10
N LEU A 215 5.34 11.65 6.49
CA LEU A 215 6.26 12.80 6.56
C LEU A 215 6.42 13.38 7.97
N ASN A 216 5.49 13.12 8.90
CA ASN A 216 5.63 13.48 10.30
C ASN A 216 6.51 12.48 11.08
N ASN A 217 6.75 11.27 10.55
CA ASN A 217 7.60 10.26 11.19
C ASN A 217 9.09 10.50 10.85
N GLU A 218 9.96 10.54 11.86
CA GLU A 218 11.39 10.84 11.70
C GLU A 218 12.15 9.73 10.98
N GLU A 219 11.84 8.46 11.28
CA GLU A 219 12.49 7.33 10.61
C GLU A 219 12.14 7.29 9.11
N PHE A 220 10.88 7.61 8.76
CA PHE A 220 10.47 7.70 7.36
C PHE A 220 11.22 8.82 6.64
N ARG A 221 11.30 10.01 7.21
CA ARG A 221 12.05 11.13 6.60
C ARG A 221 13.52 10.79 6.40
N THR A 222 14.14 10.15 7.39
CA THR A 222 15.53 9.69 7.31
C THR A 222 15.73 8.69 6.17
N GLN A 223 14.82 7.70 6.04
CA GLN A 223 14.90 6.71 4.98
C GLN A 223 14.60 7.32 3.61
N LEU A 224 13.65 8.25 3.52
CA LEU A 224 13.36 9.00 2.30
C LEU A 224 14.56 9.82 1.83
N PHE A 225 15.29 10.45 2.75
CA PHE A 225 16.53 11.18 2.42
C PHE A 225 17.59 10.24 1.83
N LYS A 226 17.78 9.04 2.41
CA LYS A 226 18.72 8.03 1.88
C LYS A 226 18.30 7.53 0.49
N ALA A 227 17.01 7.30 0.28
CA ALA A 227 16.46 6.89 -1.01
C ALA A 227 16.65 7.96 -2.10
N ARG A 228 16.49 9.24 -1.76
CA ARG A 228 16.80 10.36 -2.67
C ARG A 228 18.29 10.43 -3.02
N ALA A 229 19.16 10.36 -2.02
CA ALA A 229 20.60 10.36 -2.24
C ALA A 229 21.07 9.16 -3.08
N GLU A 230 20.43 7.99 -2.92
CA GLU A 230 20.67 6.82 -3.77
C GLU A 230 20.27 7.11 -5.22
N PHE A 231 19.07 7.64 -5.45
CA PHE A 231 18.58 8.00 -6.79
C PHE A 231 19.50 9.03 -7.47
N ASP A 232 19.88 10.11 -6.76
CA ASP A 232 20.75 11.16 -7.30
C ASP A 232 22.13 10.62 -7.73
N ARG A 233 22.63 9.59 -7.04
CA ARG A 233 23.89 8.92 -7.39
C ARG A 233 23.78 8.00 -8.61
N LEU A 234 22.57 7.43 -8.83
CA LEU A 234 22.33 6.47 -9.92
C LEU A 234 21.83 7.13 -11.21
N LYS A 235 21.38 8.39 -11.15
CA LYS A 235 20.94 9.21 -12.28
C LYS A 235 22.14 9.73 -13.09
#